data_675cafab6bd1aa6f472524c43db25d05
#
_entry.id   675cafab6bd1aa6f472524c43db25d05
#
_cell.length_a   1.000
_cell.length_b   1.000
_cell.length_c   1.000
_cell.angle_alpha   90.00
_cell.angle_beta   90.00
_cell.angle_gamma   90.00
#
_symmetry.space_group_name_H-M   'P 1'
#
loop_
_entity.id
_entity.type
_entity.pdbx_description
1 polymer ?
#
loop_
_entity_poly.entity_id
_entity_poly.type
_entity_poly.pdbx_seq_one_letter_code
_entity_poly.pdbx_strand_id
1 'polypeptide(L)'
;MADLLPLFLNLTGRAVVLVGGGRVAAAKLQQLLAVGARVRIVAPDISAATVDVIAGGTPRVEIVPRPFTATDLDGAWLVVAAATREVNREVAEAAAERRLFVNAVDDPANATAFLSGVVRRDGVTLAISTNGEAPALTALLREALDAELPSDLAAWMAQARTERGVWQRDGVPMEERKPRLLRALNRLYESTAESAEHPEKDFSELSTRSAVSRDPSVPWLNGPEDSWL
;
A
#
# COMPACT_ATOMS: atom_id res chain seq x y z
N MET A 1 1.41 14.96 -16.79
CA MET A 1 2.47 14.42 -15.90
C MET A 1 2.90 13.07 -16.45
N ALA A 2 4.16 12.65 -16.26
CA ALA A 2 4.54 11.27 -16.62
C ALA A 2 3.89 10.28 -15.65
N ASP A 3 3.56 9.08 -16.14
CA ASP A 3 2.99 8.03 -15.30
C ASP A 3 3.98 7.58 -14.23
N LEU A 4 3.47 7.29 -13.03
CA LEU A 4 4.29 6.80 -11.93
C LEU A 4 4.52 5.29 -12.07
N LEU A 5 5.74 4.84 -11.81
CA LEU A 5 6.03 3.41 -11.70
C LEU A 5 5.56 2.89 -10.33
N PRO A 6 4.53 2.00 -10.28
CA PRO A 6 4.09 1.43 -9.02
C PRO A 6 5.10 0.40 -8.50
N LEU A 7 5.50 0.56 -7.22
CA LEU A 7 6.46 -0.32 -6.56
C LEU A 7 6.00 -0.66 -5.13
N PHE A 8 6.32 -1.86 -4.68
CA PHE A 8 6.22 -2.27 -3.28
C PHE A 8 7.64 -2.36 -2.69
N LEU A 9 7.96 -1.50 -1.72
CA LEU A 9 9.26 -1.48 -1.06
C LEU A 9 9.26 -2.38 0.18
N ASN A 10 10.26 -3.25 0.28
CA ASN A 10 10.54 -3.97 1.52
C ASN A 10 11.45 -3.11 2.40
N LEU A 11 10.85 -2.45 3.39
CA LEU A 11 11.54 -1.59 4.33
C LEU A 11 11.85 -2.27 5.67
N THR A 12 11.64 -3.57 5.81
CA THR A 12 11.93 -4.32 7.04
C THR A 12 13.38 -4.14 7.46
N GLY A 13 13.60 -3.52 8.63
CA GLY A 13 14.92 -3.21 9.17
C GLY A 13 15.71 -2.12 8.42
N ARG A 14 15.14 -1.49 7.39
CA ARG A 14 15.79 -0.42 6.63
C ARG A 14 15.63 0.92 7.33
N ALA A 15 16.66 1.77 7.22
CA ALA A 15 16.65 3.11 7.78
C ALA A 15 15.78 4.04 6.92
N VAL A 16 14.81 4.70 7.55
CA VAL A 16 13.95 5.71 6.94
C VAL A 16 14.05 6.98 7.78
N VAL A 17 14.20 8.13 7.14
CA VAL A 17 14.20 9.41 7.81
C VAL A 17 12.85 10.09 7.65
N LEU A 18 12.25 10.49 8.77
CA LEU A 18 11.01 11.26 8.82
C LEU A 18 11.36 12.65 9.35
N VAL A 19 11.22 13.66 8.51
CA VAL A 19 11.43 15.05 8.88
C VAL A 19 10.09 15.70 9.20
N GLY A 20 9.94 16.13 10.45
CA GLY A 20 8.69 16.66 11.01
C GLY A 20 8.17 15.84 12.18
N GLY A 21 7.49 16.49 13.13
CA GLY A 21 6.99 15.90 14.39
C GLY A 21 5.49 16.09 14.63
N GLY A 22 4.75 16.67 13.67
CA GLY A 22 3.33 16.98 13.78
C GLY A 22 2.39 15.79 13.56
N ARG A 23 1.06 16.04 13.54
CA ARG A 23 0.03 15.03 13.33
C ARG A 23 0.20 14.26 11.99
N VAL A 24 0.61 14.95 10.93
CA VAL A 24 0.86 14.33 9.62
C VAL A 24 2.05 13.36 9.71
N ALA A 25 3.13 13.80 10.38
CA ALA A 25 4.28 12.94 10.63
C ALA A 25 3.92 11.71 11.47
N ALA A 26 3.02 11.83 12.47
CA ALA A 26 2.52 10.70 13.26
C ALA A 26 1.84 9.63 12.38
N ALA A 27 0.97 10.04 11.45
CA ALA A 27 0.31 9.13 10.53
C ALA A 27 1.31 8.43 9.58
N LYS A 28 2.34 9.15 9.11
CA LYS A 28 3.40 8.56 8.29
C LYS A 28 4.29 7.62 9.10
N LEU A 29 4.59 7.96 10.35
CA LEU A 29 5.32 7.09 11.26
C LEU A 29 4.62 5.74 11.44
N GLN A 30 3.31 5.74 11.70
CA GLN A 30 2.52 4.50 11.81
C GLN A 30 2.66 3.62 10.55
N GLN A 31 2.54 4.21 9.36
CA GLN A 31 2.69 3.49 8.10
C GLN A 31 4.08 2.85 7.94
N LEU A 32 5.14 3.57 8.31
CA LEU A 32 6.52 3.11 8.24
C LEU A 32 6.81 1.99 9.25
N LEU A 33 6.29 2.13 10.47
CA LEU A 33 6.45 1.11 11.51
C LEU A 33 5.69 -0.18 11.17
N ALA A 34 4.50 -0.07 10.56
CA ALA A 34 3.71 -1.21 10.12
C ALA A 34 4.43 -2.08 9.08
N VAL A 35 5.34 -1.51 8.29
CA VAL A 35 6.17 -2.25 7.31
C VAL A 35 7.56 -2.62 7.86
N GLY A 36 7.79 -2.43 9.17
CA GLY A 36 9.01 -2.86 9.83
C GLY A 36 10.22 -1.97 9.63
N ALA A 37 10.06 -0.73 9.17
CA ALA A 37 11.15 0.23 9.02
C ALA A 37 11.77 0.62 10.37
N ARG A 38 13.06 1.00 10.35
CA ARG A 38 13.70 1.74 11.44
C ARG A 38 13.61 3.23 11.11
N VAL A 39 12.94 3.99 11.96
CA VAL A 39 12.63 5.39 11.65
C VAL A 39 13.44 6.32 12.53
N ARG A 40 14.18 7.25 11.91
CA ARG A 40 14.75 8.42 12.56
C ARG A 40 13.83 9.61 12.32
N ILE A 41 13.29 10.16 13.39
CA ILE A 41 12.47 11.38 13.35
C ILE A 41 13.37 12.57 13.62
N VAL A 42 13.38 13.54 12.72
CA VAL A 42 14.13 14.80 12.88
C VAL A 42 13.13 15.95 12.92
N ALA A 43 12.98 16.55 14.08
CA ALA A 43 12.10 17.70 14.27
C ALA A 43 12.48 18.44 15.56
N PRO A 44 12.40 19.79 15.60
CA PRO A 44 12.63 20.53 16.86
C PRO A 44 11.58 20.18 17.91
N ASP A 45 10.33 19.96 17.50
CA ASP A 45 9.20 19.66 18.38
C ASP A 45 8.46 18.40 17.91
N ILE A 46 8.02 17.60 18.88
CA ILE A 46 7.26 16.36 18.66
C ILE A 46 5.87 16.52 19.27
N SER A 47 4.83 16.36 18.46
CA SER A 47 3.43 16.44 18.92
C SER A 47 3.03 15.26 19.81
N ALA A 48 2.00 15.45 20.64
CA ALA A 48 1.42 14.38 21.44
C ALA A 48 1.02 13.15 20.58
N ALA A 49 0.43 13.38 19.38
CA ALA A 49 0.09 12.32 18.45
C ALA A 49 1.31 11.50 18.01
N THR A 50 2.46 12.11 17.83
CA THR A 50 3.71 11.40 17.49
C THR A 50 4.23 10.63 18.69
N VAL A 51 4.16 11.22 19.91
CA VAL A 51 4.51 10.54 21.16
C VAL A 51 3.67 9.31 21.38
N ASP A 52 2.36 9.39 21.17
CA ASP A 52 1.42 8.26 21.32
C ASP A 52 1.78 7.08 20.42
N VAL A 53 2.17 7.35 19.16
CA VAL A 53 2.64 6.31 18.24
C VAL A 53 3.91 5.62 18.74
N ILE A 54 4.83 6.39 19.35
CA ILE A 54 6.11 5.87 19.88
C ILE A 54 5.90 5.09 21.16
N ALA A 55 4.99 5.56 22.05
CA ALA A 55 4.69 4.95 23.35
C ALA A 55 4.18 3.49 23.21
N GLY A 56 3.70 3.07 22.06
CA GLY A 56 3.38 1.69 21.74
C GLY A 56 4.55 0.70 21.77
N GLY A 57 5.75 1.13 22.22
CA GLY A 57 6.88 0.27 22.58
C GLY A 57 7.70 -0.25 21.40
N THR A 58 7.88 0.52 20.37
CA THR A 58 8.69 0.13 19.20
C THR A 58 10.17 0.53 19.34
N PRO A 59 11.11 -0.41 19.54
CA PRO A 59 12.55 -0.11 19.65
C PRO A 59 13.18 0.37 18.33
N ARG A 60 12.35 0.69 17.32
CA ARG A 60 12.76 1.03 15.96
C ARG A 60 12.67 2.52 15.64
N VAL A 61 12.43 3.37 16.66
CA VAL A 61 12.31 4.82 16.49
C VAL A 61 13.44 5.52 17.24
N GLU A 62 14.17 6.35 16.53
CA GLU A 62 15.15 7.30 17.06
C GLU A 62 14.58 8.71 16.91
N ILE A 63 14.65 9.54 17.95
CA ILE A 63 14.21 10.94 17.92
C ILE A 63 15.43 11.84 17.97
N VAL A 64 15.52 12.77 17.04
CA VAL A 64 16.55 13.81 16.95
C VAL A 64 15.86 15.18 17.13
N PRO A 65 15.82 15.75 18.35
CA PRO A 65 15.04 16.95 18.69
C PRO A 65 15.79 18.22 18.28
N ARG A 66 15.93 18.47 16.99
CA ARG A 66 16.53 19.67 16.40
C ARG A 66 16.04 19.88 14.97
N PRO A 67 16.29 21.05 14.36
CA PRO A 67 16.08 21.26 12.94
C PRO A 67 16.84 20.25 12.08
N PHE A 68 16.31 20.00 10.88
CA PHE A 68 16.88 19.13 9.87
C PHE A 68 18.26 19.66 9.40
N THR A 69 19.15 18.72 9.10
CA THR A 69 20.39 18.96 8.39
C THR A 69 20.58 17.89 7.30
N ALA A 70 21.23 18.22 6.19
CA ALA A 70 21.42 17.31 5.07
C ALA A 70 22.09 15.96 5.46
N THR A 71 22.96 15.97 6.48
CA THR A 71 23.63 14.78 6.99
C THR A 71 22.68 13.79 7.68
N ASP A 72 21.47 14.22 8.06
CA ASP A 72 20.48 13.32 8.64
C ASP A 72 20.03 12.22 7.66
N LEU A 73 20.19 12.47 6.35
CA LEU A 73 19.82 11.53 5.30
C LEU A 73 20.88 10.47 5.03
N ASP A 74 22.06 10.54 5.63
CA ASP A 74 23.14 9.62 5.36
C ASP A 74 22.77 8.20 5.78
N GLY A 75 22.84 7.25 4.84
CA GLY A 75 22.47 5.86 5.04
C GLY A 75 20.96 5.55 5.01
N ALA A 76 20.11 6.54 4.73
CA ALA A 76 18.68 6.32 4.54
C ALA A 76 18.36 5.57 3.24
N TRP A 77 17.24 4.85 3.24
CA TRP A 77 16.67 4.18 2.07
C TRP A 77 15.50 4.97 1.48
N LEU A 78 14.80 5.69 2.32
CA LEU A 78 13.64 6.49 1.97
C LEU A 78 13.58 7.69 2.91
N VAL A 79 13.08 8.80 2.40
CA VAL A 79 12.85 10.03 3.17
C VAL A 79 11.37 10.39 3.11
N VAL A 80 10.81 10.78 4.25
CA VAL A 80 9.47 11.36 4.34
C VAL A 80 9.59 12.76 4.92
N ALA A 81 9.22 13.77 4.15
CA ALA A 81 9.20 15.17 4.56
C ALA A 81 7.76 15.58 4.88
N ALA A 82 7.48 15.78 6.15
CA ALA A 82 6.17 16.14 6.71
C ALA A 82 6.28 17.37 7.61
N ALA A 83 6.98 18.38 7.13
CA ALA A 83 7.27 19.65 7.79
C ALA A 83 6.67 20.82 7.00
N THR A 84 7.22 22.04 7.16
CA THR A 84 6.83 23.20 6.33
C THR A 84 7.34 23.05 4.90
N ARG A 85 6.77 23.80 3.96
CA ARG A 85 7.20 23.76 2.55
C ARG A 85 8.68 24.08 2.37
N GLU A 86 9.20 25.02 3.14
CA GLU A 86 10.59 25.42 3.09
C GLU A 86 11.50 24.25 3.48
N VAL A 87 11.19 23.60 4.61
CA VAL A 87 11.93 22.43 5.09
C VAL A 87 11.76 21.24 4.12
N ASN A 88 10.55 21.01 3.61
CA ASN A 88 10.31 19.93 2.64
C ASN A 88 11.16 20.12 1.37
N ARG A 89 11.34 21.37 0.89
CA ARG A 89 12.22 21.67 -0.22
C ARG A 89 13.68 21.38 0.09
N GLU A 90 14.18 21.84 1.26
CA GLU A 90 15.54 21.56 1.71
C GLU A 90 15.81 20.05 1.80
N VAL A 91 14.84 19.30 2.33
CA VAL A 91 14.91 17.83 2.39
C VAL A 91 14.97 17.23 0.98
N ALA A 92 14.15 17.70 0.05
CA ALA A 92 14.11 17.19 -1.32
C ALA A 92 15.42 17.46 -2.06
N GLU A 93 16.00 18.65 -1.90
CA GLU A 93 17.30 19.03 -2.47
C GLU A 93 18.42 18.12 -1.91
N ALA A 94 18.49 17.97 -0.59
CA ALA A 94 19.47 17.09 0.06
C ALA A 94 19.32 15.62 -0.30
N ALA A 95 18.07 15.15 -0.53
CA ALA A 95 17.77 13.79 -0.95
C ALA A 95 18.17 13.55 -2.42
N ALA A 96 17.96 14.54 -3.29
CA ALA A 96 18.36 14.47 -4.71
C ALA A 96 19.88 14.28 -4.87
N GLU A 97 20.70 15.03 -4.10
CA GLU A 97 22.16 14.87 -4.08
C GLU A 97 22.58 13.43 -3.70
N ARG A 98 21.80 12.76 -2.86
CA ARG A 98 22.03 11.39 -2.38
C ARG A 98 21.32 10.32 -3.20
N ARG A 99 20.58 10.72 -4.24
CA ARG A 99 19.75 9.83 -5.08
C ARG A 99 18.73 9.03 -4.25
N LEU A 100 18.16 9.65 -3.21
CA LEU A 100 17.14 9.08 -2.36
C LEU A 100 15.75 9.43 -2.88
N PHE A 101 14.82 8.48 -2.73
CA PHE A 101 13.41 8.78 -2.93
C PHE A 101 12.87 9.58 -1.75
N VAL A 102 12.06 10.60 -2.06
CA VAL A 102 11.43 11.48 -1.09
C VAL A 102 9.92 11.47 -1.25
N ASN A 103 9.19 11.23 -0.17
CA ASN A 103 7.77 11.56 -0.07
C ASN A 103 7.63 12.90 0.63
N ALA A 104 7.43 13.97 -0.13
CA ALA A 104 7.09 15.28 0.42
C ALA A 104 5.57 15.38 0.55
N VAL A 105 5.09 15.46 1.78
CA VAL A 105 3.64 15.41 2.07
C VAL A 105 3.01 16.75 1.68
N ASP A 106 1.89 16.67 0.95
CA ASP A 106 1.16 17.82 0.39
C ASP A 106 2.02 18.76 -0.49
N ASP A 107 3.13 18.21 -1.01
CA ASP A 107 4.06 18.95 -1.85
C ASP A 107 4.55 18.08 -3.04
N PRO A 108 3.69 17.84 -4.05
CA PRO A 108 4.03 16.96 -5.18
C PRO A 108 5.24 17.44 -6.00
N ALA A 109 5.51 18.76 -6.01
CA ALA A 109 6.64 19.33 -6.75
C ALA A 109 8.01 18.87 -6.19
N ASN A 110 8.07 18.59 -4.90
CA ASN A 110 9.26 18.15 -4.18
C ASN A 110 9.22 16.63 -3.85
N ALA A 111 8.23 15.88 -4.38
CA ALA A 111 8.11 14.45 -4.15
C ALA A 111 8.65 13.65 -5.34
N THR A 112 9.45 12.62 -5.06
CA THR A 112 9.87 11.58 -6.03
C THR A 112 9.30 10.20 -5.70
N ALA A 113 8.60 10.07 -4.55
CA ALA A 113 7.85 8.91 -4.15
C ALA A 113 6.52 9.34 -3.54
N PHE A 114 5.46 8.58 -3.81
CA PHE A 114 4.11 8.89 -3.34
C PHE A 114 3.64 7.76 -2.42
N LEU A 115 3.35 8.10 -1.16
CA LEU A 115 2.70 7.17 -0.23
C LEU A 115 1.20 7.22 -0.46
N SER A 116 0.70 6.19 -1.09
CA SER A 116 -0.67 6.07 -1.61
C SER A 116 -1.68 5.63 -0.55
N GLY A 117 -2.97 5.62 -0.90
CA GLY A 117 -3.98 4.87 -0.17
C GLY A 117 -3.68 3.37 -0.24
N VAL A 118 -3.80 2.67 0.89
CA VAL A 118 -3.44 1.24 0.96
C VAL A 118 -4.56 0.46 1.64
N VAL A 119 -4.95 -0.65 1.00
CA VAL A 119 -5.73 -1.73 1.61
C VAL A 119 -4.79 -2.89 1.90
N ARG A 120 -4.85 -3.44 3.11
CA ARG A 120 -4.12 -4.66 3.50
C ARG A 120 -5.07 -5.63 4.15
N ARG A 121 -5.23 -6.80 3.53
CA ARG A 121 -6.08 -7.86 4.06
C ARG A 121 -5.47 -9.23 3.70
N ASP A 122 -5.25 -10.08 4.69
CA ASP A 122 -4.89 -11.49 4.56
C ASP A 122 -3.70 -11.78 3.62
N GLY A 123 -2.69 -10.88 3.62
CA GLY A 123 -1.49 -11.00 2.79
C GLY A 123 -1.62 -10.39 1.39
N VAL A 124 -2.78 -9.85 1.04
CA VAL A 124 -2.99 -9.02 -0.15
C VAL A 124 -2.79 -7.56 0.20
N THR A 125 -2.10 -6.83 -0.66
CA THR A 125 -1.94 -5.38 -0.54
C THR A 125 -2.34 -4.73 -1.85
N LEU A 126 -3.27 -3.77 -1.78
CA LEU A 126 -3.61 -2.87 -2.89
C LEU A 126 -3.06 -1.49 -2.57
N ALA A 127 -2.42 -0.86 -3.54
CA ALA A 127 -1.95 0.52 -3.45
C ALA A 127 -2.62 1.37 -4.53
N ILE A 128 -3.16 2.51 -4.15
CA ILE A 128 -3.95 3.39 -5.01
C ILE A 128 -3.31 4.76 -4.99
N SER A 129 -2.97 5.29 -6.15
CA SER A 129 -2.39 6.61 -6.30
C SER A 129 -3.21 7.42 -7.31
N THR A 130 -3.40 8.69 -7.00
CA THR A 130 -3.90 9.72 -7.92
C THR A 130 -2.81 10.76 -8.18
N ASN A 131 -1.55 10.35 -8.14
CA ASN A 131 -0.35 11.20 -8.32
C ASN A 131 -0.31 12.42 -7.36
N GLY A 132 -1.02 12.32 -6.23
CA GLY A 132 -1.15 13.41 -5.27
C GLY A 132 -2.21 14.45 -5.65
N GLU A 133 -2.91 14.30 -6.77
CA GLU A 133 -3.87 15.28 -7.29
C GLU A 133 -5.23 15.22 -6.60
N ALA A 134 -5.67 14.03 -6.16
CA ALA A 134 -7.02 13.83 -5.61
C ALA A 134 -7.02 12.92 -4.36
N PRO A 135 -6.53 13.40 -3.19
CA PRO A 135 -6.47 12.58 -1.98
C PRO A 135 -7.83 12.03 -1.50
N ALA A 136 -8.90 12.83 -1.64
CA ALA A 136 -10.25 12.41 -1.28
C ALA A 136 -10.76 11.26 -2.18
N LEU A 137 -10.47 11.29 -3.48
CA LEU A 137 -10.78 10.19 -4.39
C LEU A 137 -9.98 8.94 -4.04
N THR A 138 -8.71 9.07 -3.69
CA THR A 138 -7.89 7.96 -3.21
C THR A 138 -8.50 7.30 -1.96
N ALA A 139 -9.01 8.09 -1.02
CA ALA A 139 -9.67 7.57 0.18
C ALA A 139 -10.96 6.82 -0.16
N LEU A 140 -11.80 7.38 -1.05
CA LEU A 140 -13.04 6.77 -1.51
C LEU A 140 -12.77 5.43 -2.22
N LEU A 141 -11.82 5.40 -3.15
CA LEU A 141 -11.44 4.18 -3.87
C LEU A 141 -10.88 3.11 -2.92
N ARG A 142 -10.09 3.51 -1.91
CA ARG A 142 -9.59 2.60 -0.88
C ARG A 142 -10.74 1.91 -0.14
N GLU A 143 -11.76 2.67 0.27
CA GLU A 143 -12.94 2.14 0.99
C GLU A 143 -13.76 1.21 0.09
N ALA A 144 -14.02 1.61 -1.14
CA ALA A 144 -14.75 0.79 -2.11
C ALA A 144 -14.03 -0.53 -2.40
N LEU A 145 -12.74 -0.50 -2.69
CA LEU A 145 -11.95 -1.70 -2.97
C LEU A 145 -11.79 -2.61 -1.75
N ASP A 146 -11.72 -2.03 -0.54
CA ASP A 146 -11.70 -2.83 0.69
C ASP A 146 -13.02 -3.58 0.92
N ALA A 147 -14.15 -2.94 0.60
CA ALA A 147 -15.47 -3.57 0.68
C ALA A 147 -15.70 -4.67 -0.37
N GLU A 148 -15.10 -4.54 -1.56
CA GLU A 148 -15.21 -5.54 -2.63
C GLU A 148 -14.31 -6.77 -2.45
N LEU A 149 -13.29 -6.69 -1.59
CA LEU A 149 -12.44 -7.85 -1.33
C LEU A 149 -13.23 -8.97 -0.63
N PRO A 150 -13.09 -10.23 -1.07
CA PRO A 150 -13.75 -11.36 -0.45
C PRO A 150 -13.47 -11.48 1.06
N SER A 151 -14.49 -11.84 1.85
CA SER A 151 -14.35 -12.05 3.29
C SER A 151 -13.44 -13.22 3.65
N ASP A 152 -13.29 -14.19 2.75
CA ASP A 152 -12.50 -15.41 2.87
C ASP A 152 -11.17 -15.36 2.10
N LEU A 153 -10.67 -14.16 1.85
CA LEU A 153 -9.40 -13.92 1.14
C LEU A 153 -8.22 -14.68 1.77
N ALA A 154 -8.24 -14.93 3.07
CA ALA A 154 -7.25 -15.77 3.77
C ALA A 154 -7.21 -17.20 3.21
N ALA A 155 -8.39 -17.80 2.94
CA ALA A 155 -8.49 -19.13 2.35
C ALA A 155 -7.97 -19.14 0.90
N TRP A 156 -8.28 -18.10 0.13
CA TRP A 156 -7.75 -17.95 -1.23
C TRP A 156 -6.23 -17.88 -1.24
N MET A 157 -5.64 -17.11 -0.33
CA MET A 157 -4.20 -16.98 -0.21
C MET A 157 -3.54 -18.31 0.21
N ALA A 158 -4.16 -19.06 1.11
CA ALA A 158 -3.67 -20.38 1.51
C ALA A 158 -3.68 -21.36 0.34
N GLN A 159 -4.81 -21.44 -0.40
CA GLN A 159 -4.93 -22.29 -1.58
C GLN A 159 -3.95 -21.89 -2.68
N ALA A 160 -3.79 -20.59 -2.96
CA ALA A 160 -2.85 -20.10 -3.95
C ALA A 160 -1.38 -20.46 -3.62
N ARG A 161 -0.99 -20.44 -2.34
CA ARG A 161 0.35 -20.88 -1.89
C ARG A 161 0.55 -22.39 -2.11
N THR A 162 -0.45 -23.19 -1.80
CA THR A 162 -0.42 -24.64 -2.00
C THR A 162 -0.26 -24.96 -3.49
N GLU A 163 -1.10 -24.39 -4.34
CA GLU A 163 -1.04 -24.57 -5.78
C GLU A 163 0.30 -24.13 -6.38
N ARG A 164 0.84 -22.98 -5.91
CA ARG A 164 2.16 -22.51 -6.35
C ARG A 164 3.26 -23.54 -6.09
N GLY A 165 3.23 -24.20 -4.91
CA GLY A 165 4.17 -25.26 -4.56
C GLY A 165 4.09 -26.46 -5.50
N VAL A 166 2.88 -26.85 -5.90
CA VAL A 166 2.64 -27.90 -6.90
C VAL A 166 3.19 -27.48 -8.27
N TRP A 167 2.86 -26.27 -8.72
CA TRP A 167 3.30 -25.78 -10.05
C TRP A 167 4.82 -25.66 -10.19
N GLN A 168 5.50 -25.26 -9.13
CA GLN A 168 6.97 -25.19 -9.12
C GLN A 168 7.59 -26.58 -9.24
N ARG A 169 7.03 -27.58 -8.57
CA ARG A 169 7.49 -28.95 -8.56
C ARG A 169 7.26 -29.66 -9.91
N ASP A 170 6.06 -29.41 -10.49
CA ASP A 170 5.57 -30.11 -11.67
C ASP A 170 5.87 -29.35 -12.98
N GLY A 171 6.55 -28.19 -12.91
CA GLY A 171 6.94 -27.40 -14.07
C GLY A 171 5.75 -26.81 -14.84
N VAL A 172 4.63 -26.48 -14.15
CA VAL A 172 3.41 -25.98 -14.80
C VAL A 172 3.65 -24.64 -15.51
N PRO A 173 3.33 -24.53 -16.83
CA PRO A 173 3.47 -23.30 -17.59
C PRO A 173 2.66 -22.14 -17.01
N MET A 174 3.13 -20.89 -17.24
CA MET A 174 2.50 -19.70 -16.67
C MET A 174 1.04 -19.53 -17.11
N GLU A 175 0.74 -19.79 -18.37
CA GLU A 175 -0.60 -19.68 -18.98
C GLU A 175 -1.62 -20.63 -18.35
N GLU A 176 -1.19 -21.76 -17.81
CA GLU A 176 -2.06 -22.73 -17.16
C GLU A 176 -2.35 -22.42 -15.68
N ARG A 177 -1.52 -21.58 -15.04
CA ARG A 177 -1.59 -21.34 -13.58
C ARG A 177 -2.87 -20.65 -13.16
N LYS A 178 -3.29 -19.59 -13.87
CA LYS A 178 -4.53 -18.87 -13.56
C LYS A 178 -5.76 -19.76 -13.70
N PRO A 179 -5.99 -20.51 -14.80
CA PRO A 179 -7.11 -21.44 -14.89
C PRO A 179 -7.11 -22.55 -13.83
N ARG A 180 -5.92 -23.07 -13.46
CA ARG A 180 -5.78 -24.07 -12.39
C ARG A 180 -6.14 -23.51 -11.03
N LEU A 181 -5.68 -22.27 -10.72
CA LEU A 181 -6.03 -21.60 -9.48
C LEU A 181 -7.55 -21.39 -9.37
N LEU A 182 -8.17 -20.91 -10.43
CA LEU A 182 -9.61 -20.67 -10.45
C LEU A 182 -10.40 -21.95 -10.12
N ARG A 183 -10.04 -23.08 -10.73
CA ARG A 183 -10.64 -24.39 -10.40
C ARG A 183 -10.40 -24.83 -8.95
N ALA A 184 -9.20 -24.53 -8.41
CA ALA A 184 -8.87 -24.87 -7.03
C ALA A 184 -9.65 -24.01 -6.03
N LEU A 185 -9.89 -22.73 -6.34
CA LEU A 185 -10.71 -21.84 -5.53
C LEU A 185 -12.20 -22.25 -5.57
N ASN A 186 -12.75 -22.62 -6.74
CA ASN A 186 -14.13 -23.09 -6.84
C ASN A 186 -14.37 -24.31 -5.95
N ARG A 187 -13.44 -25.26 -5.90
CA ARG A 187 -13.55 -26.43 -5.02
C ARG A 187 -13.62 -26.11 -3.52
N LEU A 188 -13.09 -24.96 -3.07
CA LEU A 188 -13.24 -24.52 -1.69
C LEU A 188 -14.72 -24.30 -1.33
N TYR A 189 -15.53 -23.89 -2.28
CA TYR A 189 -16.95 -23.60 -2.07
C TYR A 189 -17.83 -24.83 -2.31
N GLU A 190 -17.45 -25.72 -3.22
CA GLU A 190 -18.14 -27.00 -3.46
C GLU A 190 -18.11 -27.87 -2.18
N SER A 191 -16.93 -27.97 -1.53
CA SER A 191 -16.77 -28.74 -0.28
C SER A 191 -17.52 -28.13 0.91
N THR A 192 -17.79 -26.83 0.86
CA THR A 192 -18.53 -26.11 1.92
C THR A 192 -20.04 -26.19 1.69
N ALA A 193 -20.48 -26.28 0.42
CA ALA A 193 -21.88 -26.42 0.04
C ALA A 193 -22.46 -27.81 0.43
N GLU A 194 -21.64 -28.87 0.39
CA GLU A 194 -22.03 -30.19 0.91
C GLU A 194 -22.23 -30.21 2.43
N SER A 195 -21.71 -29.20 3.16
CA SER A 195 -21.79 -29.09 4.63
C SER A 195 -22.82 -28.05 5.12
N ALA A 196 -23.37 -27.23 4.25
CA ALA A 196 -24.35 -26.20 4.58
C ALA A 196 -25.25 -25.93 3.36
N GLU A 197 -26.57 -25.97 3.56
CA GLU A 197 -27.59 -25.49 2.61
C GLU A 197 -27.43 -23.96 2.38
N HIS A 198 -26.44 -23.55 1.57
CA HIS A 198 -26.28 -22.17 1.14
C HIS A 198 -26.05 -22.07 -0.37
N PRO A 199 -26.63 -21.06 -1.06
CA PRO A 199 -26.65 -20.95 -2.51
C PRO A 199 -25.23 -20.80 -3.08
N GLU A 200 -24.97 -21.51 -4.15
CA GLU A 200 -23.77 -21.52 -4.98
C GLU A 200 -23.26 -20.10 -5.25
N LYS A 201 -22.07 -19.77 -4.74
CA LYS A 201 -21.30 -18.65 -5.25
C LYS A 201 -20.40 -19.16 -6.38
N ASP A 202 -20.90 -19.10 -7.60
CA ASP A 202 -20.15 -19.49 -8.80
C ASP A 202 -19.05 -18.45 -9.11
N PHE A 203 -17.79 -18.88 -9.04
CA PHE A 203 -16.62 -18.06 -9.42
C PHE A 203 -16.52 -17.80 -10.93
N SER A 204 -17.30 -18.51 -11.76
CA SER A 204 -17.42 -18.16 -13.18
C SER A 204 -17.95 -16.74 -13.33
N GLU A 205 -18.78 -16.27 -12.40
CA GLU A 205 -19.23 -14.88 -12.34
C GLU A 205 -18.13 -13.87 -11.96
N LEU A 206 -17.06 -14.27 -11.26
CA LEU A 206 -15.94 -13.35 -11.00
C LEU A 206 -15.03 -13.19 -12.22
N SER A 207 -14.93 -14.20 -13.09
CA SER A 207 -14.24 -14.03 -14.37
C SER A 207 -15.09 -13.24 -15.37
N THR A 208 -16.42 -13.23 -15.22
CA THR A 208 -17.36 -12.39 -15.95
C THR A 208 -17.74 -11.11 -15.20
N ARG A 209 -17.47 -10.99 -13.91
CA ARG A 209 -17.52 -9.75 -13.11
C ARG A 209 -16.27 -8.87 -13.28
N SER A 210 -15.43 -9.14 -14.23
CA SER A 210 -14.78 -8.08 -15.00
C SER A 210 -15.80 -7.16 -15.69
N ALA A 211 -17.03 -7.61 -15.85
CA ALA A 211 -18.19 -6.74 -15.91
C ALA A 211 -18.63 -6.43 -14.47
N VAL A 212 -18.03 -5.39 -13.87
CA VAL A 212 -18.59 -4.69 -12.72
C VAL A 212 -20.10 -4.65 -12.87
N SER A 213 -20.81 -5.21 -11.89
CA SER A 213 -22.27 -5.11 -11.84
C SER A 213 -22.60 -3.65 -12.04
N ARG A 214 -23.21 -3.33 -13.18
CA ARG A 214 -23.56 -1.97 -13.56
C ARG A 214 -24.62 -1.48 -12.58
N ASP A 215 -24.17 -0.98 -11.43
CA ASP A 215 -25.02 -0.18 -10.57
C ASP A 215 -25.20 1.17 -11.28
N PRO A 216 -26.39 1.48 -11.79
CA PRO A 216 -26.64 2.74 -12.49
C PRO A 216 -26.46 3.96 -11.60
N SER A 217 -26.31 3.79 -10.27
CA SER A 217 -26.04 4.86 -9.31
C SER A 217 -24.56 5.28 -9.28
N VAL A 218 -23.67 4.55 -9.97
CA VAL A 218 -22.22 4.83 -9.99
C VAL A 218 -21.75 5.10 -11.42
N PRO A 219 -21.87 6.35 -11.92
CA PRO A 219 -21.66 6.69 -13.34
C PRO A 219 -20.30 6.34 -13.92
N TRP A 220 -19.25 6.27 -13.09
CA TRP A 220 -17.87 5.98 -13.50
C TRP A 220 -17.61 4.47 -13.73
N LEU A 221 -18.54 3.59 -13.33
CA LEU A 221 -18.47 2.15 -13.62
C LEU A 221 -19.00 1.79 -15.02
N ASN A 222 -19.54 2.75 -15.77
CA ASN A 222 -20.17 2.54 -17.07
C ASN A 222 -19.29 2.96 -18.27
N GLY A 223 -17.97 3.05 -18.10
CA GLY A 223 -17.02 3.30 -19.19
C GLY A 223 -16.90 2.12 -20.16
N PRO A 224 -16.53 2.36 -21.45
CA PRO A 224 -16.31 1.29 -22.42
C PRO A 224 -15.18 0.36 -21.96
N GLU A 225 -15.36 -0.95 -22.21
CA GLU A 225 -14.51 -2.05 -21.73
C GLU A 225 -13.03 -1.96 -22.19
N ASP A 226 -12.71 -1.14 -23.18
CA ASP A 226 -11.37 -1.03 -23.78
C ASP A 226 -10.49 0.07 -23.18
N SER A 227 -10.93 0.79 -22.13
CA SER A 227 -10.20 1.91 -21.54
C SER A 227 -9.26 1.54 -20.39
N TRP A 228 -9.05 0.25 -20.10
CA TRP A 228 -8.34 -0.25 -18.92
C TRP A 228 -7.09 -1.11 -19.23
N LEU A 229 -6.62 -1.10 -20.49
CA LEU A 229 -5.35 -1.75 -20.90
C LEU A 229 -4.21 -0.75 -21.00
#